data_f96cac38991475dc5e2ba344df43a008
#
_entry.id   f96cac38991475dc5e2ba344df43a008
#
_cell.length_a   1.000
_cell.length_b   1.000
_cell.length_c   1.000
_cell.angle_alpha   90.00
_cell.angle_beta   90.00
_cell.angle_gamma   90.00
#
_symmetry.space_group_name_H-M   'P 1'
#
loop_
_entity.id
_entity.type
_entity.pdbx_description
1 polymer ?
#
loop_
_entity_poly.entity_id
_entity_poly.type
_entity_poly.pdbx_seq_one_letter_code
_entity_poly.pdbx_strand_id
1 'polypeptide(L)'
;MALRVARQLLVVGDQQHAGAGVDVELLTVEDVLRVWSALPDAWFRKEDTEDWVRDPSDPTGLHGGVHAPQLSTDPAFLSAHLPIWASMLDQPVGSVEDRFIAVAGRHVAEIRWEGLGWPEVPEPGLYADFKHAEVSVLFNAATRELDERRDEHTVLVHVRRRNGDGYEERHATWLAEQVGQTVIGPPQLS
;
A
#
# COMPACT_ATOMS: atom_id res chain seq x y z
N MET A 1 6.67 -9.87 -11.23
CA MET A 1 7.65 -10.48 -10.28
C MET A 1 7.37 -10.02 -8.85
N ALA A 2 7.26 -8.74 -8.56
CA ALA A 2 7.05 -8.17 -7.22
C ALA A 2 5.88 -8.80 -6.45
N LEU A 3 4.68 -8.86 -7.03
CA LEU A 3 3.52 -9.52 -6.41
C LEU A 3 3.74 -10.99 -6.01
N ARG A 4 4.51 -11.74 -6.82
CA ARG A 4 4.83 -13.11 -6.46
C ARG A 4 5.70 -13.17 -5.21
N VAL A 5 6.69 -12.28 -5.11
CA VAL A 5 7.56 -12.17 -3.94
C VAL A 5 6.74 -11.78 -2.71
N ALA A 6 5.89 -10.76 -2.81
CA ALA A 6 5.02 -10.35 -1.72
C ALA A 6 4.10 -11.48 -1.25
N ARG A 7 3.44 -12.18 -2.17
CA ARG A 7 2.59 -13.35 -1.83
C ARG A 7 3.37 -14.47 -1.15
N GLN A 8 4.64 -14.69 -1.49
CA GLN A 8 5.49 -15.64 -0.79
C GLN A 8 5.83 -15.16 0.63
N LEU A 9 6.07 -13.85 0.83
CA LEU A 9 6.27 -13.26 2.15
C LEU A 9 5.03 -13.39 3.03
N LEU A 10 3.83 -13.24 2.47
CA LEU A 10 2.57 -13.49 3.21
C LEU A 10 2.46 -14.94 3.72
N VAL A 11 3.04 -15.91 3.01
CA VAL A 11 3.06 -17.31 3.45
C VAL A 11 4.08 -17.54 4.59
N VAL A 12 5.15 -16.74 4.64
CA VAL A 12 6.14 -16.77 5.74
C VAL A 12 5.53 -16.19 7.01
N GLY A 13 4.72 -15.15 6.88
CA GLY A 13 4.06 -14.47 7.99
C GLY A 13 2.77 -15.16 8.45
N ASP A 14 2.40 -14.94 9.71
CA ASP A 14 1.07 -15.25 10.22
C ASP A 14 0.08 -14.19 9.72
N GLN A 15 -1.02 -14.62 9.10
CA GLN A 15 -2.04 -13.77 8.50
C GLN A 15 -3.31 -13.68 9.34
N GLN A 16 -3.34 -14.22 10.56
CA GLN A 16 -4.57 -14.32 11.35
C GLN A 16 -5.29 -12.97 11.54
N HIS A 17 -4.54 -11.88 11.58
CA HIS A 17 -5.04 -10.52 11.76
C HIS A 17 -4.69 -9.60 10.60
N ALA A 18 -4.24 -10.16 9.48
CA ALA A 18 -3.81 -9.37 8.34
C ALA A 18 -5.00 -8.78 7.58
N GLY A 19 -4.85 -7.51 7.22
CA GLY A 19 -5.71 -6.79 6.29
C GLY A 19 -4.93 -6.32 5.07
N ALA A 20 -5.62 -6.13 3.96
CA ALA A 20 -5.06 -5.54 2.76
C ALA A 20 -5.55 -4.10 2.59
N GLY A 21 -4.62 -3.19 2.31
CA GLY A 21 -4.90 -1.82 1.87
C GLY A 21 -4.41 -1.61 0.44
N VAL A 22 -5.06 -0.74 -0.29
CA VAL A 22 -4.64 -0.33 -1.64
C VAL A 22 -4.80 1.17 -1.80
N ASP A 23 -3.83 1.78 -2.50
CA ASP A 23 -3.81 3.20 -2.84
C ASP A 23 -3.36 3.39 -4.30
N VAL A 24 -4.00 4.31 -5.03
CA VAL A 24 -3.61 4.64 -6.41
C VAL A 24 -3.85 6.11 -6.72
N GLU A 25 -2.85 6.73 -7.39
CA GLU A 25 -2.95 8.07 -7.93
C GLU A 25 -3.63 8.04 -9.30
N LEU A 26 -4.69 8.83 -9.48
CA LEU A 26 -5.49 8.89 -10.70
C LEU A 26 -5.31 10.27 -11.36
N LEU A 27 -4.75 10.26 -12.57
CA LEU A 27 -4.34 11.48 -13.28
C LEU A 27 -5.34 11.91 -14.37
N THR A 28 -6.30 11.05 -14.71
CA THR A 28 -7.29 11.35 -15.74
C THR A 28 -8.70 11.01 -15.28
N VAL A 29 -9.69 11.67 -15.84
CA VAL A 29 -11.12 11.39 -15.60
C VAL A 29 -11.46 9.93 -15.94
N GLU A 30 -10.90 9.41 -17.01
CA GLU A 30 -11.12 8.01 -17.44
C GLU A 30 -10.63 7.03 -16.37
N ASP A 31 -9.46 7.29 -15.78
CA ASP A 31 -8.90 6.45 -14.70
C ASP A 31 -9.78 6.49 -13.47
N VAL A 32 -10.26 7.68 -13.06
CA VAL A 32 -11.18 7.81 -11.93
C VAL A 32 -12.45 6.99 -12.15
N LEU A 33 -13.09 7.13 -13.32
CA LEU A 33 -14.31 6.39 -13.64
C LEU A 33 -14.10 4.88 -13.73
N ARG A 34 -12.94 4.45 -14.24
CA ARG A 34 -12.55 3.04 -14.29
C ARG A 34 -12.41 2.45 -12.88
N VAL A 35 -11.67 3.13 -12.00
CA VAL A 35 -11.48 2.70 -10.61
C VAL A 35 -12.79 2.77 -9.84
N TRP A 36 -13.57 3.84 -9.98
CA TRP A 36 -14.88 4.00 -9.38
C TRP A 36 -15.82 2.83 -9.71
N SER A 37 -15.82 2.38 -10.98
CA SER A 37 -16.65 1.26 -11.42
C SER A 37 -16.17 -0.10 -10.91
N ALA A 38 -14.85 -0.29 -10.80
CA ALA A 38 -14.26 -1.57 -10.40
C ALA A 38 -14.17 -1.75 -8.88
N LEU A 39 -14.06 -0.64 -8.14
CA LEU A 39 -13.92 -0.62 -6.69
C LEU A 39 -15.02 0.24 -6.05
N PRO A 40 -16.27 -0.28 -5.97
CA PRO A 40 -17.42 0.51 -5.52
C PRO A 40 -17.37 0.94 -4.05
N ASP A 41 -16.51 0.30 -3.26
CA ASP A 41 -16.29 0.64 -1.84
C ASP A 41 -15.07 1.53 -1.63
N ALA A 42 -14.39 1.94 -2.72
CA ALA A 42 -13.22 2.78 -2.62
C ALA A 42 -13.54 4.17 -2.08
N TRP A 43 -12.56 4.76 -1.45
CA TRP A 43 -12.57 6.11 -0.94
C TRP A 43 -11.71 7.00 -1.82
N PHE A 44 -12.26 8.14 -2.27
CA PHE A 44 -11.62 9.08 -3.18
C PHE A 44 -11.28 10.36 -2.43
N ARG A 45 -10.03 10.84 -2.56
CA ARG A 45 -9.54 12.02 -1.86
C ARG A 45 -8.55 12.82 -2.72
N LYS A 46 -8.34 14.06 -2.35
CA LYS A 46 -7.22 14.88 -2.85
C LYS A 46 -5.96 14.59 -2.03
N GLU A 47 -4.79 14.77 -2.65
CA GLU A 47 -3.49 14.42 -2.08
C GLU A 47 -3.11 15.23 -0.83
N ASP A 48 -3.48 16.50 -0.77
CA ASP A 48 -2.98 17.49 0.21
C ASP A 48 -3.58 17.40 1.63
N THR A 49 -4.11 16.26 2.03
CA THR A 49 -4.68 16.17 3.38
C THR A 49 -3.84 15.25 4.25
N GLU A 50 -2.81 15.82 4.89
CA GLU A 50 -2.15 15.22 6.07
C GLU A 50 -3.15 15.00 7.21
N ASP A 51 -4.23 15.76 7.22
CA ASP A 51 -5.29 15.63 8.20
C ASP A 51 -6.52 14.98 7.56
N TRP A 52 -6.86 13.80 8.00
CA TRP A 52 -8.14 13.11 7.77
C TRP A 52 -9.34 13.91 8.34
N VAL A 53 -9.12 15.18 8.62
CA VAL A 53 -10.11 16.11 9.15
C VAL A 53 -10.92 16.65 7.99
N ARG A 54 -12.18 16.28 7.95
CA ARG A 54 -13.15 16.83 7.01
C ARG A 54 -13.14 18.35 7.12
N ASP A 55 -12.67 19.03 6.06
CA ASP A 55 -12.76 20.48 5.97
C ASP A 55 -14.24 20.88 5.77
N PRO A 56 -14.89 21.54 6.77
CA PRO A 56 -16.27 21.95 6.62
C PRO A 56 -16.50 22.99 5.51
N SER A 57 -15.42 23.61 5.03
CA SER A 57 -15.47 24.59 3.94
C SER A 57 -15.31 23.96 2.55
N ASP A 58 -14.95 22.68 2.49
CA ASP A 58 -14.86 21.93 1.23
C ASP A 58 -16.24 21.39 0.80
N PRO A 59 -16.92 22.01 -0.17
CA PRO A 59 -18.21 21.55 -0.65
C PRO A 59 -18.12 20.24 -1.44
N THR A 60 -16.92 19.83 -1.84
CA THR A 60 -16.68 18.60 -2.61
C THR A 60 -16.53 17.38 -1.71
N GLY A 61 -16.09 17.57 -0.47
CA GLY A 61 -15.73 16.55 0.49
C GLY A 61 -14.41 15.82 0.14
N LEU A 62 -13.75 16.16 -0.96
CA LEU A 62 -12.54 15.46 -1.42
C LEU A 62 -11.33 15.68 -0.51
N HIS A 63 -11.27 16.77 0.25
CA HIS A 63 -10.22 16.97 1.25
C HIS A 63 -10.31 15.96 2.40
N GLY A 64 -11.50 15.64 2.86
CA GLY A 64 -11.70 14.57 3.86
C GLY A 64 -11.94 13.20 3.26
N GLY A 65 -12.05 13.14 1.93
CA GLY A 65 -12.38 11.93 1.18
C GLY A 65 -13.88 11.60 1.15
N VAL A 66 -14.30 11.00 0.05
CA VAL A 66 -15.69 10.55 -0.17
C VAL A 66 -15.71 9.11 -0.67
N HIS A 67 -16.69 8.33 -0.23
CA HIS A 67 -16.90 6.99 -0.78
C HIS A 67 -17.41 7.04 -2.23
N ALA A 68 -17.09 6.01 -3.02
CA ALA A 68 -17.44 5.93 -4.42
C ALA A 68 -18.90 6.32 -4.77
N PRO A 69 -19.94 5.89 -4.04
CA PRO A 69 -21.32 6.30 -4.33
C PRO A 69 -21.59 7.80 -4.14
N GLN A 70 -20.73 8.51 -3.41
CA GLN A 70 -20.88 9.94 -3.12
C GLN A 70 -20.04 10.82 -4.04
N LEU A 71 -19.07 10.23 -4.76
CA LEU A 71 -18.24 10.95 -5.72
C LEU A 71 -19.08 11.39 -6.91
N SER A 72 -19.00 12.68 -7.25
CA SER A 72 -19.56 13.15 -8.51
C SER A 72 -18.82 12.54 -9.70
N THR A 73 -19.55 11.90 -10.61
CA THR A 73 -19.01 11.33 -11.85
C THR A 73 -19.07 12.31 -13.03
N ASP A 74 -19.45 13.57 -12.78
CA ASP A 74 -19.40 14.63 -13.82
C ASP A 74 -17.96 14.85 -14.29
N PRO A 75 -17.67 14.70 -15.58
CA PRO A 75 -16.31 14.86 -16.11
C PRO A 75 -15.70 16.23 -15.86
N ALA A 76 -16.51 17.30 -15.86
CA ALA A 76 -16.02 18.66 -15.58
C ALA A 76 -15.61 18.79 -14.11
N PHE A 77 -16.39 18.22 -13.19
CA PHE A 77 -16.05 18.15 -11.77
C PHE A 77 -14.76 17.37 -11.57
N LEU A 78 -14.66 16.14 -12.09
CA LEU A 78 -13.47 15.31 -11.92
C LEU A 78 -12.22 15.97 -12.49
N SER A 79 -12.31 16.55 -13.71
CA SER A 79 -11.18 17.22 -14.35
C SER A 79 -10.66 18.41 -13.54
N ALA A 80 -11.52 19.12 -12.82
CA ALA A 80 -11.14 20.26 -11.99
C ALA A 80 -10.42 19.87 -10.68
N HIS A 81 -10.49 18.56 -10.28
CA HIS A 81 -9.97 18.08 -9.01
C HIS A 81 -8.81 17.08 -9.13
N LEU A 82 -8.36 16.77 -10.34
CA LEU A 82 -7.20 15.89 -10.54
C LEU A 82 -5.92 16.55 -9.99
N PRO A 83 -4.96 15.75 -9.48
CA PRO A 83 -5.01 14.30 -9.28
C PRO A 83 -5.97 13.92 -8.14
N ILE A 84 -6.56 12.73 -8.24
CA ILE A 84 -7.42 12.14 -7.22
C ILE A 84 -6.80 10.82 -6.78
N TRP A 85 -6.71 10.58 -5.48
CA TRP A 85 -6.33 9.30 -4.91
C TRP A 85 -7.55 8.44 -4.65
N ALA A 86 -7.44 7.14 -4.93
CA ALA A 86 -8.44 6.16 -4.56
C ALA A 86 -7.82 5.13 -3.63
N SER A 87 -8.49 4.86 -2.51
CA SER A 87 -7.99 3.99 -1.45
C SER A 87 -9.05 3.00 -1.00
N MET A 88 -8.61 1.82 -0.56
CA MET A 88 -9.40 0.90 0.27
C MET A 88 -8.52 0.41 1.41
N LEU A 89 -9.04 0.34 2.61
CA LEU A 89 -8.33 -0.08 3.82
C LEU A 89 -9.04 -1.27 4.46
N ASP A 90 -8.31 -2.02 5.28
CA ASP A 90 -8.83 -3.11 6.10
C ASP A 90 -9.64 -4.18 5.32
N GLN A 91 -9.23 -4.45 4.09
CA GLN A 91 -9.87 -5.47 3.28
C GLN A 91 -9.35 -6.87 3.65
N PRO A 92 -10.18 -7.92 3.60
CA PRO A 92 -9.67 -9.28 3.73
C PRO A 92 -8.58 -9.58 2.68
N VAL A 93 -7.49 -10.19 3.10
CA VAL A 93 -6.39 -10.57 2.19
C VAL A 93 -6.94 -11.44 1.05
N GLY A 94 -6.58 -11.10 -0.19
CA GLY A 94 -7.05 -11.78 -1.40
C GLY A 94 -8.39 -11.26 -1.95
N SER A 95 -9.06 -10.31 -1.30
CA SER A 95 -10.39 -9.83 -1.71
C SER A 95 -10.35 -8.68 -2.71
N VAL A 96 -9.31 -7.84 -2.67
CA VAL A 96 -9.23 -6.59 -3.45
C VAL A 96 -8.07 -6.59 -4.45
N GLU A 97 -6.99 -7.30 -4.18
CA GLU A 97 -5.71 -7.15 -4.88
C GLU A 97 -5.81 -7.38 -6.39
N ASP A 98 -6.46 -8.47 -6.83
CA ASP A 98 -6.54 -8.80 -8.27
C ASP A 98 -7.41 -7.78 -9.02
N ARG A 99 -8.49 -7.29 -8.41
CA ARG A 99 -9.33 -6.22 -8.99
C ARG A 99 -8.56 -4.90 -9.07
N PHE A 100 -7.83 -4.59 -8.01
CA PHE A 100 -7.01 -3.38 -7.94
C PHE A 100 -5.91 -3.39 -9.01
N ILE A 101 -5.15 -4.48 -9.13
CA ILE A 101 -4.09 -4.62 -10.14
C ILE A 101 -4.64 -4.43 -11.56
N ALA A 102 -5.83 -4.94 -11.83
CA ALA A 102 -6.47 -4.81 -13.14
C ALA A 102 -6.77 -3.34 -13.51
N VAL A 103 -6.94 -2.45 -12.53
CA VAL A 103 -7.26 -1.03 -12.75
C VAL A 103 -6.13 -0.08 -12.44
N ALA A 104 -5.16 -0.44 -11.60
CA ALA A 104 -4.01 0.40 -11.26
C ALA A 104 -3.13 0.70 -12.50
N GLY A 105 -2.97 -0.26 -13.40
CA GLY A 105 -2.28 -0.06 -14.67
C GLY A 105 -0.85 0.45 -14.51
N ARG A 106 -0.56 1.65 -15.11
CA ARG A 106 0.73 2.33 -15.02
C ARG A 106 0.74 3.49 -14.01
N HIS A 107 -0.27 3.57 -13.17
CA HIS A 107 -0.32 4.60 -12.14
C HIS A 107 0.65 4.27 -11.00
N VAL A 108 1.05 5.30 -10.29
CA VAL A 108 1.69 5.15 -9.00
C VAL A 108 0.66 4.56 -8.06
N ALA A 109 1.00 3.46 -7.41
CA ALA A 109 0.07 2.71 -6.60
C ALA A 109 0.79 1.86 -5.54
N GLU A 110 0.05 1.50 -4.50
CA GLU A 110 0.51 0.58 -3.46
C GLU A 110 -0.54 -0.51 -3.19
N ILE A 111 -0.05 -1.71 -2.92
CA ILE A 111 -0.79 -2.71 -2.15
C ILE A 111 0.00 -2.94 -0.87
N ARG A 112 -0.67 -2.85 0.27
CA ARG A 112 -0.09 -3.02 1.59
C ARG A 112 -0.84 -4.09 2.36
N TRP A 113 -0.11 -5.00 3.01
CA TRP A 113 -0.66 -6.00 3.92
C TRP A 113 -0.12 -5.72 5.31
N GLU A 114 -1.00 -5.26 6.17
CA GLU A 114 -0.74 -4.90 7.56
C GLU A 114 -1.25 -5.98 8.52
N GLY A 115 -0.82 -5.92 9.78
CA GLY A 115 -1.28 -6.86 10.81
C GLY A 115 -0.77 -8.29 10.62
N LEU A 116 0.29 -8.46 9.85
CA LEU A 116 1.02 -9.73 9.75
C LEU A 116 1.75 -10.06 11.07
N GLY A 117 2.14 -11.32 11.23
CA GLY A 117 3.06 -11.74 12.28
C GLY A 117 4.33 -12.35 11.70
N TRP A 118 5.51 -11.79 12.00
CA TRP A 118 6.75 -12.48 11.66
C TRP A 118 7.04 -13.57 12.69
N PRO A 119 7.45 -14.77 12.26
CA PRO A 119 7.72 -15.88 13.17
C PRO A 119 8.98 -15.64 14.00
N GLU A 120 9.05 -16.31 15.16
CA GLU A 120 10.30 -16.47 15.89
C GLU A 120 11.22 -17.44 15.16
N VAL A 121 12.49 -17.05 15.01
CA VAL A 121 13.54 -17.90 14.41
C VAL A 121 14.73 -17.92 15.37
N PRO A 122 14.93 -19.02 16.13
CA PRO A 122 15.98 -19.10 17.15
C PRO A 122 17.40 -18.86 16.61
N GLU A 123 17.70 -19.36 15.43
CA GLU A 123 18.91 -19.04 14.69
C GLU A 123 18.52 -18.35 13.37
N PRO A 124 18.80 -17.06 13.19
CA PRO A 124 19.82 -16.19 13.80
C PRO A 124 19.34 -15.30 14.99
N GLY A 125 18.42 -15.76 15.81
CA GLY A 125 17.98 -15.02 17.00
C GLY A 125 16.95 -13.95 16.70
N LEU A 126 15.97 -14.24 15.82
CA LEU A 126 14.86 -13.37 15.50
C LEU A 126 13.67 -13.69 16.39
N TYR A 127 13.08 -12.67 16.98
CA TYR A 127 11.89 -12.80 17.80
C TYR A 127 10.62 -12.65 16.98
N ALA A 128 9.55 -13.28 17.42
CA ALA A 128 8.22 -13.06 16.85
C ALA A 128 7.84 -11.57 16.93
N ASP A 129 7.28 -11.05 15.85
CA ASP A 129 6.80 -9.67 15.77
C ASP A 129 5.41 -9.64 15.15
N PHE A 130 4.42 -9.20 15.94
CA PHE A 130 3.02 -9.10 15.53
C PHE A 130 2.54 -7.65 15.41
N LYS A 131 3.42 -6.67 15.63
CA LYS A 131 3.04 -5.26 15.66
C LYS A 131 3.58 -4.47 14.46
N HIS A 132 4.73 -4.89 13.96
CA HIS A 132 5.45 -4.15 12.92
C HIS A 132 5.64 -4.96 11.64
N ALA A 133 4.99 -6.13 11.57
CA ALA A 133 5.05 -6.99 10.40
C ALA A 133 4.11 -6.47 9.32
N GLU A 134 4.68 -6.01 8.22
CA GLU A 134 3.96 -5.49 7.07
C GLU A 134 4.73 -5.83 5.79
N VAL A 135 4.01 -6.03 4.71
CA VAL A 135 4.55 -6.16 3.35
C VAL A 135 3.84 -5.15 2.46
N SER A 136 4.61 -4.39 1.68
CA SER A 136 4.05 -3.53 0.65
C SER A 136 4.61 -3.85 -0.73
N VAL A 137 3.80 -3.65 -1.76
CA VAL A 137 4.23 -3.60 -3.16
C VAL A 137 3.94 -2.22 -3.70
N LEU A 138 4.99 -1.50 -4.02
CA LEU A 138 4.91 -0.21 -4.70
C LEU A 138 4.95 -0.45 -6.21
N PHE A 139 3.96 0.06 -6.91
CA PHE A 139 3.86 0.00 -8.36
C PHE A 139 4.27 1.34 -8.93
N ASN A 140 5.21 1.32 -9.89
CA ASN A 140 5.67 2.50 -10.60
C ASN A 140 6.13 3.66 -9.67
N ALA A 141 6.61 3.32 -8.49
CA ALA A 141 7.13 4.24 -7.50
C ALA A 141 8.42 3.71 -6.88
N ALA A 142 9.29 4.61 -6.46
CA ALA A 142 10.58 4.29 -5.83
C ALA A 142 10.52 4.31 -4.31
N THR A 143 9.64 5.13 -3.76
CA THR A 143 9.54 5.43 -2.33
C THR A 143 8.13 5.17 -1.83
N ARG A 144 7.99 5.01 -0.53
CA ARG A 144 6.69 4.80 0.12
C ARG A 144 5.79 6.02 0.05
N GLU A 145 6.36 7.20 -0.03
CA GLU A 145 5.63 8.46 -0.20
C GLU A 145 4.93 8.54 -1.56
N LEU A 146 5.25 7.61 -2.49
CA LEU A 146 4.67 7.51 -3.83
C LEU A 146 4.87 8.77 -4.70
N ASP A 147 5.80 9.64 -4.33
CA ASP A 147 6.09 10.92 -4.97
C ASP A 147 7.05 10.81 -6.17
N GLU A 148 7.87 9.75 -6.20
CA GLU A 148 8.81 9.47 -7.28
C GLU A 148 8.29 8.39 -8.22
N ARG A 149 7.77 8.79 -9.37
CA ARG A 149 7.35 7.85 -10.41
C ARG A 149 8.54 7.17 -11.06
N ARG A 150 8.51 5.83 -11.16
CA ARG A 150 9.48 4.98 -11.87
C ARG A 150 8.79 3.88 -12.65
N ASP A 151 9.46 3.30 -13.63
CA ASP A 151 8.98 2.12 -14.37
C ASP A 151 9.33 0.78 -13.65
N GLU A 152 9.48 0.82 -12.33
CA GLU A 152 9.87 -0.30 -11.49
C GLU A 152 8.84 -0.57 -10.41
N HIS A 153 8.87 -1.79 -9.87
CA HIS A 153 8.04 -2.20 -8.75
C HIS A 153 8.93 -2.62 -7.59
N THR A 154 8.65 -2.08 -6.42
CA THR A 154 9.43 -2.33 -5.21
C THR A 154 8.62 -3.15 -4.21
N VAL A 155 9.24 -4.13 -3.59
CA VAL A 155 8.67 -4.84 -2.44
C VAL A 155 9.36 -4.34 -1.19
N LEU A 156 8.58 -3.85 -0.24
CA LEU A 156 9.04 -3.43 1.07
C LEU A 156 8.60 -4.45 2.12
N VAL A 157 9.46 -4.68 3.10
CA VAL A 157 9.13 -5.44 4.31
C VAL A 157 9.35 -4.56 5.52
N HIS A 158 8.39 -4.53 6.43
CA HIS A 158 8.51 -3.83 7.69
C HIS A 158 8.90 -4.81 8.79
N VAL A 159 9.95 -4.45 9.50
CA VAL A 159 10.49 -5.19 10.64
C VAL A 159 10.71 -4.26 11.80
N ARG A 160 10.54 -4.79 13.00
CA ARG A 160 10.75 -3.98 14.22
C ARG A 160 12.20 -3.55 14.34
N ARG A 161 12.42 -2.25 14.50
CA ARG A 161 13.72 -1.71 14.89
C ARG A 161 14.01 -2.04 16.34
N ARG A 162 15.22 -2.56 16.60
CA ARG A 162 15.78 -2.76 17.94
C ARG A 162 17.12 -2.05 18.03
N ASN A 163 17.31 -1.25 19.07
CA ASN A 163 18.51 -0.44 19.18
C ASN A 163 19.79 -1.28 19.26
N GLY A 164 20.70 -1.04 18.34
CA GLY A 164 22.15 -1.20 18.53
C GLY A 164 22.80 -2.49 18.08
N ASP A 165 22.10 -3.45 17.48
CA ASP A 165 22.70 -4.75 17.12
C ASP A 165 22.49 -5.21 15.66
N GLY A 166 21.95 -4.34 14.77
CA GLY A 166 21.63 -4.69 13.39
C GLY A 166 20.55 -5.76 13.29
N TYR A 167 19.63 -5.79 14.24
CA TYR A 167 18.52 -6.76 14.28
C TYR A 167 17.62 -6.63 13.05
N GLU A 168 17.27 -5.41 12.67
CA GLU A 168 16.42 -5.11 11.52
C GLU A 168 17.03 -5.59 10.22
N GLU A 169 18.34 -5.40 10.00
CA GLU A 169 19.01 -5.89 8.80
C GLU A 169 19.03 -7.42 8.74
N ARG A 170 19.31 -8.10 9.89
CA ARG A 170 19.27 -9.57 9.94
C ARG A 170 17.87 -10.10 9.65
N HIS A 171 16.84 -9.44 10.22
CA HIS A 171 15.45 -9.87 10.02
C HIS A 171 15.01 -9.66 8.57
N ALA A 172 15.27 -8.49 7.99
CA ALA A 172 14.96 -8.22 6.59
C ALA A 172 15.72 -9.17 5.64
N THR A 173 17.00 -9.44 5.93
CA THR A 173 17.82 -10.38 5.15
C THR A 173 17.22 -11.79 5.22
N TRP A 174 16.87 -12.28 6.41
CA TRP A 174 16.24 -13.57 6.56
C TRP A 174 14.93 -13.68 5.79
N LEU A 175 14.06 -12.68 5.89
CA LEU A 175 12.80 -12.65 5.13
C LEU A 175 13.04 -12.69 3.61
N ALA A 176 14.00 -11.93 3.12
CA ALA A 176 14.36 -11.94 1.70
C ALA A 176 14.86 -13.33 1.24
N GLU A 177 15.69 -14.00 2.04
CA GLU A 177 16.19 -15.34 1.77
C GLU A 177 15.07 -16.39 1.70
N GLN A 178 14.02 -16.27 2.56
CA GLN A 178 12.88 -17.20 2.54
C GLN A 178 12.15 -17.19 1.18
N VAL A 179 12.25 -16.11 0.44
CA VAL A 179 11.59 -15.94 -0.87
C VAL A 179 12.59 -15.89 -2.04
N GLY A 180 13.84 -16.28 -1.80
CA GLY A 180 14.91 -16.34 -2.81
C GLY A 180 15.31 -14.98 -3.35
N GLN A 181 15.25 -13.95 -2.52
CA GLN A 181 15.62 -12.57 -2.84
C GLN A 181 16.78 -12.08 -1.97
N THR A 182 17.25 -10.87 -2.25
CA THR A 182 18.23 -10.15 -1.44
C THR A 182 17.72 -8.75 -1.14
N VAL A 183 18.11 -8.20 0.00
CA VAL A 183 17.85 -6.79 0.34
C VAL A 183 18.71 -5.90 -0.57
N ILE A 184 18.11 -4.90 -1.21
CA ILE A 184 18.77 -4.05 -2.21
C ILE A 184 18.96 -2.59 -1.77
N GLY A 185 18.41 -2.17 -0.65
CA GLY A 185 18.49 -0.80 -0.15
C GLY A 185 18.80 -0.75 1.34
N PRO A 186 19.24 0.42 1.85
CA PRO A 186 19.38 0.62 3.27
C PRO A 186 18.00 0.61 3.95
N PRO A 187 17.96 0.29 5.27
CA PRO A 187 16.73 0.43 6.05
C PRO A 187 16.20 1.86 5.95
N GLN A 188 14.90 2.00 5.70
CA GLN A 188 14.20 3.27 5.77
C GLN A 188 13.45 3.35 7.09
N LEU A 189 13.43 4.53 7.70
CA LEU A 189 12.64 4.79 8.90
C LEU A 189 11.22 5.13 8.45
N SER A 190 10.25 4.40 8.94
CA SER A 190 8.82 4.72 8.83
C SER A 190 8.34 5.41 10.09
#